data_ec1ba6e30b3d0c87ccc58526c425814d
#
_entry.id   ec1ba6e30b3d0c87ccc58526c425814d
#
_cell.length_a   1.000
_cell.length_b   1.000
_cell.length_c   1.000
_cell.angle_alpha   90.00
_cell.angle_beta   90.00
_cell.angle_gamma   90.00
#
_symmetry.space_group_name_H-M   'P 1'
#
loop_
_entity.id
_entity.type
_entity.pdbx_description
1 polymer ?
#
loop_
_entity_poly.entity_id
_entity_poly.type
_entity_poly.pdbx_seq_one_letter_code
_entity_poly.pdbx_strand_id
1 'polypeptide(L)'
;MKREDIRNIAIIAHVDHGKTTLVDAMLKQSHIFRDNQKVAERVMDSNPLERERGITILAKNTSVMHDGVKINIVDTPGHADFGGEVERILNMVDGVLLLVDAHEGPMPQTKYVLRKALEHKLKPIVVINKIDRPDQRISDVEGEILELFMELDADDDQLDFPLLYTSARSGIAKLHMNDEGKNLDPLFDAILKYIPCPEGDPDAGLQVMVTTLEADDYLGKVAIGRVTRGTAKQGMPVAITDGEKIRSDHIGQLFHWQGMKRTPVDEAKVGDIIAMAGFKDINIGETVADATNPEALPAIHIDEPTLSMVFHVNKSPFAGREGDFVTSRHIRARLYKEIETNVALRVEDTETSDAFKVSGRGELHLSVLIETMRREGFELEVSKPQVIFKEINGQKCEPLERLTIEVPQEFMGAVMEGLGPRKAEMISMEELAGYMKMEFSIPARGLIGFRNELLTTTRGTGILYHVFQGYAPYKGDIPGRTRGSLVAFESGTTTAYGLNSVLDRGELFLEPGVEVYEGMIIGENTRDQDMDVNPCKKKHLTNTRASGSDDAIKLPPCRKFTLEGALEWINDDELVEVTPESIRMRKMVLSRQARYKSANVKKSQQ
;
A
#
# COMPACT_ATOMS: atom_id res chain seq x y z
N MET A 1 -19.31 -26.90 19.01
CA MET A 1 -20.52 -26.05 19.05
C MET A 1 -20.53 -25.16 17.82
N LYS A 2 -21.66 -25.05 17.12
CA LYS A 2 -21.86 -24.07 16.04
C LYS A 2 -22.38 -22.77 16.61
N ARG A 3 -21.79 -21.64 16.19
CA ARG A 3 -22.17 -20.28 16.61
C ARG A 3 -23.07 -19.67 15.54
N GLU A 4 -24.36 -20.03 15.57
CA GLU A 4 -25.35 -19.51 14.61
C GLU A 4 -25.60 -18.01 14.76
N ASP A 5 -25.25 -17.43 15.90
CA ASP A 5 -25.39 -16.03 16.29
C ASP A 5 -24.28 -15.11 15.73
N ILE A 6 -23.29 -15.66 15.01
CA ILE A 6 -22.17 -14.89 14.45
C ILE A 6 -21.86 -15.30 12.99
N ARG A 7 -21.43 -14.32 12.17
CA ARG A 7 -20.75 -14.49 10.88
C ARG A 7 -19.53 -13.60 10.81
N ASN A 8 -18.43 -14.13 10.27
CA ASN A 8 -17.18 -13.39 10.09
C ASN A 8 -16.89 -13.30 8.60
N ILE A 9 -16.85 -12.09 8.04
CA ILE A 9 -16.64 -11.86 6.62
C ILE A 9 -15.52 -10.84 6.40
N ALA A 10 -14.78 -11.00 5.31
CA ALA A 10 -13.89 -9.98 4.76
C ALA A 10 -14.48 -9.40 3.48
N ILE A 11 -14.24 -8.12 3.20
CA ILE A 11 -14.66 -7.48 1.95
C ILE A 11 -13.44 -7.27 1.06
N ILE A 12 -13.49 -7.90 -0.11
CA ILE A 12 -12.49 -7.80 -1.16
C ILE A 12 -13.05 -6.89 -2.26
N ALA A 13 -12.33 -5.85 -2.63
CA ALA A 13 -12.71 -4.96 -3.71
C ALA A 13 -11.49 -4.30 -4.32
N HIS A 14 -11.58 -3.94 -5.59
CA HIS A 14 -10.65 -3.00 -6.19
C HIS A 14 -10.89 -1.58 -5.68
N VAL A 15 -9.90 -0.71 -5.85
CA VAL A 15 -10.02 0.73 -5.59
C VAL A 15 -11.21 1.27 -6.38
N ASP A 16 -11.98 2.15 -5.77
CA ASP A 16 -13.18 2.77 -6.34
C ASP A 16 -14.36 1.84 -6.70
N HIS A 17 -14.30 0.52 -6.51
CA HIS A 17 -15.46 -0.37 -6.68
C HIS A 17 -16.60 -0.13 -5.67
N GLY A 18 -16.35 0.71 -4.66
CA GLY A 18 -17.39 1.16 -3.70
C GLY A 18 -17.42 0.39 -2.39
N LYS A 19 -16.29 -0.24 -2.00
CA LYS A 19 -16.14 -0.98 -0.73
C LYS A 19 -16.56 -0.14 0.49
N THR A 20 -15.94 1.00 0.70
CA THR A 20 -16.24 1.91 1.82
C THR A 20 -17.70 2.37 1.80
N THR A 21 -18.24 2.67 0.60
CA THR A 21 -19.65 3.06 0.45
C THR A 21 -20.60 1.94 0.82
N LEU A 22 -20.29 0.70 0.49
CA LEU A 22 -21.11 -0.46 0.85
C LEU A 22 -21.10 -0.69 2.36
N VAL A 23 -19.93 -0.66 3.00
CA VAL A 23 -19.82 -0.80 4.46
C VAL A 23 -20.55 0.32 5.19
N ASP A 24 -20.42 1.57 4.72
CA ASP A 24 -21.18 2.70 5.27
C ASP A 24 -22.69 2.49 5.15
N ALA A 25 -23.17 1.96 4.02
CA ALA A 25 -24.59 1.64 3.82
C ALA A 25 -25.06 0.51 4.75
N MET A 26 -24.26 -0.55 4.93
CA MET A 26 -24.53 -1.64 5.87
C MET A 26 -24.61 -1.13 7.30
N LEU A 27 -23.67 -0.28 7.73
CA LEU A 27 -23.66 0.33 9.05
C LEU A 27 -24.88 1.23 9.29
N LYS A 28 -25.32 2.00 8.30
CA LYS A 28 -26.49 2.87 8.39
C LYS A 28 -27.79 2.06 8.55
N GLN A 29 -27.95 0.97 7.77
CA GLN A 29 -29.16 0.16 7.81
C GLN A 29 -29.24 -0.76 9.02
N SER A 30 -28.13 -1.09 9.65
CA SER A 30 -28.12 -1.86 10.91
C SER A 30 -28.51 -1.05 12.15
N HIS A 31 -28.95 0.22 11.99
CA HIS A 31 -29.40 1.12 13.08
C HIS A 31 -28.35 1.35 14.19
N ILE A 32 -27.06 1.14 13.91
CA ILE A 32 -25.98 1.38 14.88
C ILE A 32 -25.81 2.88 15.17
N PHE A 33 -26.11 3.74 14.18
CA PHE A 33 -26.10 5.19 14.35
C PHE A 33 -27.49 5.70 14.75
N ARG A 34 -27.53 6.66 15.65
CA ARG A 34 -28.79 7.34 16.00
C ARG A 34 -29.27 8.15 14.78
N ASP A 35 -30.58 8.16 14.53
CA ASP A 35 -31.20 8.81 13.35
C ASP A 35 -30.80 10.29 13.13
N ASN A 36 -30.36 10.98 14.18
CA ASN A 36 -29.92 12.38 14.13
C ASN A 36 -28.38 12.57 14.12
N GLN A 37 -27.60 11.51 14.05
CA GLN A 37 -26.14 11.62 14.04
C GLN A 37 -25.68 11.88 12.61
N LYS A 38 -25.14 13.08 12.33
CA LYS A 38 -24.43 13.35 11.09
C LYS A 38 -23.17 12.48 11.04
N VAL A 39 -23.24 11.38 10.32
CA VAL A 39 -22.10 10.50 10.07
C VAL A 39 -21.32 11.10 8.92
N ALA A 40 -20.01 11.32 9.12
CA ALA A 40 -19.13 11.73 8.02
C ALA A 40 -19.16 10.64 6.93
N GLU A 41 -19.17 11.02 5.67
CA GLU A 41 -19.00 10.07 4.57
C GLU A 41 -17.62 9.40 4.69
N ARG A 42 -17.51 8.13 4.32
CA ARG A 42 -16.30 7.30 4.42
C ARG A 42 -15.81 7.11 5.87
N VAL A 43 -16.72 6.62 6.72
CA VAL A 43 -16.43 6.40 8.15
C VAL A 43 -15.27 5.41 8.34
N MET A 44 -15.11 4.43 7.44
CA MET A 44 -14.01 3.46 7.49
C MET A 44 -12.65 4.07 7.10
N ASP A 45 -12.61 5.05 6.22
CA ASP A 45 -11.37 5.71 5.79
C ASP A 45 -10.97 6.82 6.78
N SER A 46 -10.56 6.45 7.99
CA SER A 46 -10.19 7.41 9.04
C SER A 46 -8.82 8.06 8.80
N ASN A 47 -7.92 7.39 8.07
CA ASN A 47 -6.59 7.90 7.75
C ASN A 47 -6.66 8.91 6.59
N PRO A 48 -6.09 10.14 6.73
CA PRO A 48 -6.01 11.10 5.64
C PRO A 48 -5.36 10.56 4.36
N LEU A 49 -4.34 9.72 4.47
CA LEU A 49 -3.67 9.08 3.31
C LEU A 49 -4.59 8.12 2.56
N GLU A 50 -5.42 7.34 3.26
CA GLU A 50 -6.41 6.46 2.64
C GLU A 50 -7.43 7.26 1.84
N ARG A 51 -7.91 8.40 2.40
CA ARG A 51 -8.86 9.29 1.72
C ARG A 51 -8.27 9.96 0.48
N GLU A 52 -7.03 10.41 0.56
CA GLU A 52 -6.34 11.08 -0.56
C GLU A 52 -6.03 10.11 -1.70
N ARG A 53 -5.61 8.90 -1.35
CA ARG A 53 -5.21 7.87 -2.33
C ARG A 53 -6.37 6.99 -2.79
N GLY A 54 -7.51 7.03 -2.10
CA GLY A 54 -8.66 6.17 -2.37
C GLY A 54 -8.44 4.69 -2.07
N ILE A 55 -7.39 4.32 -1.33
CA ILE A 55 -7.02 2.93 -1.02
C ILE A 55 -7.13 2.65 0.47
N THR A 56 -7.53 1.43 0.83
CA THR A 56 -7.40 0.93 2.20
C THR A 56 -5.95 0.51 2.44
N ILE A 57 -5.32 1.06 3.45
CA ILE A 57 -3.93 0.77 3.85
C ILE A 57 -3.93 -0.22 5.03
N LEU A 58 -4.75 0.07 6.05
CA LEU A 58 -4.84 -0.73 7.27
C LEU A 58 -6.18 -1.44 7.34
N ALA A 59 -6.14 -2.69 7.79
CA ALA A 59 -7.34 -3.46 8.10
C ALA A 59 -8.14 -2.80 9.23
N LYS A 60 -9.47 -2.80 9.10
CA LYS A 60 -10.36 -2.30 10.13
C LYS A 60 -11.47 -3.30 10.41
N ASN A 61 -11.77 -3.44 11.69
CA ASN A 61 -12.84 -4.32 12.13
C ASN A 61 -14.09 -3.50 12.46
N THR A 62 -15.23 -3.97 12.00
CA THR A 62 -16.54 -3.43 12.38
C THR A 62 -17.54 -4.57 12.53
N SER A 63 -18.68 -4.31 13.10
CA SER A 63 -19.76 -5.29 13.17
C SER A 63 -21.13 -4.64 12.99
N VAL A 64 -22.03 -5.40 12.41
CA VAL A 64 -23.44 -5.03 12.25
C VAL A 64 -24.33 -6.12 12.84
N MET A 65 -25.57 -5.77 13.19
CA MET A 65 -26.58 -6.73 13.66
C MET A 65 -27.66 -6.86 12.59
N HIS A 66 -28.02 -8.08 12.22
CA HIS A 66 -29.15 -8.38 11.36
C HIS A 66 -29.87 -9.63 11.88
N ASP A 67 -31.19 -9.54 12.10
CA ASP A 67 -32.04 -10.62 12.63
C ASP A 67 -31.49 -11.34 13.87
N GLY A 68 -30.83 -10.56 14.78
CA GLY A 68 -30.25 -11.11 16.00
C GLY A 68 -28.88 -11.77 15.81
N VAL A 69 -28.37 -11.85 14.58
CA VAL A 69 -27.05 -12.37 14.25
C VAL A 69 -26.04 -11.23 14.12
N LYS A 70 -24.89 -11.37 14.77
CA LYS A 70 -23.76 -10.45 14.65
C LYS A 70 -22.93 -10.79 13.42
N ILE A 71 -22.79 -9.83 12.51
CA ILE A 71 -21.91 -9.96 11.34
C ILE A 71 -20.67 -9.10 11.58
N ASN A 72 -19.53 -9.75 11.84
CA ASN A 72 -18.24 -9.08 11.89
C ASN A 72 -17.74 -8.88 10.46
N ILE A 73 -17.32 -7.66 10.16
CA ILE A 73 -16.84 -7.24 8.84
C ILE A 73 -15.41 -6.77 9.02
N VAL A 74 -14.48 -7.42 8.31
CA VAL A 74 -13.07 -7.03 8.27
C VAL A 74 -12.79 -6.39 6.92
N ASP A 75 -12.40 -5.11 6.95
CA ASP A 75 -12.00 -4.38 5.75
C ASP A 75 -10.60 -4.79 5.34
N THR A 76 -10.41 -5.19 4.07
CA THR A 76 -9.13 -5.69 3.56
C THR A 76 -8.47 -4.67 2.63
N PRO A 77 -7.14 -4.46 2.74
CA PRO A 77 -6.39 -3.77 1.71
C PRO A 77 -6.55 -4.48 0.35
N GLY A 78 -6.72 -3.69 -0.72
CA GLY A 78 -6.83 -4.24 -2.07
C GLY A 78 -5.50 -4.37 -2.81
N HIS A 79 -4.43 -3.71 -2.35
CA HIS A 79 -3.15 -3.64 -3.03
C HIS A 79 -2.21 -4.77 -2.60
N ALA A 80 -1.51 -5.40 -3.56
CA ALA A 80 -0.60 -6.52 -3.32
C ALA A 80 0.57 -6.18 -2.36
N ASP A 81 0.99 -4.91 -2.30
CA ASP A 81 2.03 -4.45 -1.37
C ASP A 81 1.64 -4.64 0.11
N PHE A 82 0.35 -4.76 0.41
CA PHE A 82 -0.20 -5.05 1.73
C PHE A 82 -0.60 -6.52 1.90
N GLY A 83 -0.03 -7.42 1.10
CA GLY A 83 -0.37 -8.85 1.11
C GLY A 83 -0.24 -9.52 2.47
N GLY A 84 0.72 -9.11 3.29
CA GLY A 84 0.86 -9.60 4.68
C GLY A 84 -0.35 -9.25 5.57
N GLU A 85 -0.99 -8.11 5.35
CA GLU A 85 -2.24 -7.73 6.01
C GLU A 85 -3.39 -8.65 5.56
N VAL A 86 -3.51 -8.88 4.25
CA VAL A 86 -4.53 -9.73 3.65
C VAL A 86 -4.47 -11.15 4.21
N GLU A 87 -3.31 -11.78 4.20
CA GLU A 87 -3.09 -13.14 4.73
C GLU A 87 -3.58 -13.27 6.20
N ARG A 88 -3.27 -12.29 7.02
CA ARG A 88 -3.68 -12.26 8.43
C ARG A 88 -5.19 -12.12 8.60
N ILE A 89 -5.82 -11.26 7.79
CA ILE A 89 -7.27 -11.02 7.85
C ILE A 89 -8.03 -12.27 7.43
N LEU A 90 -7.60 -12.93 6.35
CA LEU A 90 -8.28 -14.13 5.84
C LEU A 90 -8.31 -15.27 6.86
N ASN A 91 -7.34 -15.32 7.79
CA ASN A 91 -7.34 -16.28 8.90
C ASN A 91 -8.41 -15.98 9.97
N MET A 92 -9.02 -14.79 9.98
CA MET A 92 -10.03 -14.43 10.98
C MET A 92 -11.48 -14.66 10.50
N VAL A 93 -11.69 -14.89 9.22
CA VAL A 93 -13.02 -14.89 8.60
C VAL A 93 -13.43 -16.27 8.10
N ASP A 94 -14.73 -16.45 7.86
CA ASP A 94 -15.33 -17.70 7.37
C ASP A 94 -15.77 -17.60 5.90
N GLY A 95 -15.82 -16.36 5.36
CA GLY A 95 -16.14 -16.11 3.96
C GLY A 95 -15.79 -14.71 3.52
N VAL A 96 -15.94 -14.46 2.24
CA VAL A 96 -15.55 -13.19 1.60
C VAL A 96 -16.66 -12.62 0.74
N LEU A 97 -16.84 -11.29 0.79
CA LEU A 97 -17.65 -10.57 -0.18
C LEU A 97 -16.69 -10.02 -1.27
N LEU A 98 -16.82 -10.54 -2.48
CA LEU A 98 -16.12 -10.03 -3.65
C LEU A 98 -16.95 -8.94 -4.31
N LEU A 99 -16.53 -7.68 -4.15
CA LEU A 99 -17.21 -6.52 -4.72
C LEU A 99 -16.60 -6.14 -6.07
N VAL A 100 -17.42 -6.14 -7.13
CA VAL A 100 -17.01 -5.85 -8.51
C VAL A 100 -17.85 -4.71 -9.06
N ASP A 101 -17.24 -3.76 -9.76
CA ASP A 101 -17.96 -2.68 -10.45
C ASP A 101 -18.70 -3.22 -11.68
N ALA A 102 -19.96 -2.82 -11.88
CA ALA A 102 -20.81 -3.27 -12.99
C ALA A 102 -20.33 -2.83 -14.39
N HIS A 103 -19.39 -1.90 -14.48
CA HIS A 103 -18.78 -1.43 -15.71
C HIS A 103 -17.36 -1.94 -15.91
N GLU A 104 -16.52 -1.80 -14.86
CA GLU A 104 -15.10 -2.13 -14.95
C GLU A 104 -14.83 -3.65 -14.92
N GLY A 105 -15.69 -4.41 -14.23
CA GLY A 105 -15.49 -5.85 -14.06
C GLY A 105 -14.42 -6.20 -13.00
N PRO A 106 -13.97 -7.47 -12.95
CA PRO A 106 -12.97 -7.92 -12.00
C PRO A 106 -11.58 -7.42 -12.38
N MET A 107 -10.97 -6.63 -11.50
CA MET A 107 -9.66 -6.02 -11.73
C MET A 107 -8.50 -6.88 -11.17
N PRO A 108 -7.28 -6.79 -11.75
CA PRO A 108 -6.15 -7.67 -11.39
C PRO A 108 -5.73 -7.65 -9.92
N GLN A 109 -5.87 -6.54 -9.21
CA GLN A 109 -5.57 -6.48 -7.76
C GLN A 109 -6.50 -7.41 -6.97
N THR A 110 -7.74 -7.50 -7.38
CA THR A 110 -8.76 -8.38 -6.78
C THR A 110 -8.36 -9.86 -6.93
N LYS A 111 -7.69 -10.23 -8.04
CA LYS A 111 -7.22 -11.59 -8.30
C LYS A 111 -6.29 -12.12 -7.19
N TYR A 112 -5.35 -11.29 -6.71
CA TYR A 112 -4.43 -11.70 -5.65
C TYR A 112 -5.18 -12.05 -4.36
N VAL A 113 -6.05 -11.14 -3.89
CA VAL A 113 -6.78 -11.33 -2.63
C VAL A 113 -7.78 -12.48 -2.75
N LEU A 114 -8.46 -12.59 -3.89
CA LEU A 114 -9.39 -13.69 -4.16
C LEU A 114 -8.67 -15.03 -4.20
N ARG A 115 -7.51 -15.15 -4.88
CA ARG A 115 -6.69 -16.36 -4.87
C ARG A 115 -6.39 -16.83 -3.46
N LYS A 116 -5.92 -15.90 -2.60
CA LYS A 116 -5.63 -16.21 -1.19
C LYS A 116 -6.87 -16.66 -0.43
N ALA A 117 -8.02 -16.03 -0.67
CA ALA A 117 -9.28 -16.45 -0.06
C ALA A 117 -9.69 -17.87 -0.50
N LEU A 118 -9.53 -18.22 -1.79
CA LEU A 118 -9.82 -19.55 -2.33
C LEU A 118 -8.84 -20.62 -1.79
N GLU A 119 -7.52 -20.29 -1.68
CA GLU A 119 -6.51 -21.15 -1.04
C GLU A 119 -6.88 -21.48 0.42
N HIS A 120 -7.44 -20.53 1.16
CA HIS A 120 -7.97 -20.71 2.52
C HIS A 120 -9.35 -21.38 2.56
N LYS A 121 -9.91 -21.78 1.42
CA LYS A 121 -11.25 -22.42 1.28
C LYS A 121 -12.38 -21.58 1.87
N LEU A 122 -12.24 -20.26 1.84
CA LEU A 122 -13.30 -19.34 2.25
C LEU A 122 -14.45 -19.36 1.24
N LYS A 123 -15.69 -19.26 1.73
CA LYS A 123 -16.87 -19.19 0.85
C LYS A 123 -17.01 -17.77 0.27
N PRO A 124 -16.99 -17.62 -1.07
CA PRO A 124 -17.19 -16.34 -1.72
C PRO A 124 -18.67 -16.01 -1.90
N ILE A 125 -19.03 -14.75 -1.74
CA ILE A 125 -20.29 -14.14 -2.23
C ILE A 125 -19.87 -13.04 -3.19
N VAL A 126 -20.36 -13.06 -4.40
CA VAL A 126 -20.06 -12.05 -5.41
C VAL A 126 -21.12 -10.97 -5.40
N VAL A 127 -20.69 -9.72 -5.39
CA VAL A 127 -21.55 -8.53 -5.34
C VAL A 127 -21.17 -7.60 -6.48
N ILE A 128 -21.99 -7.53 -7.52
CA ILE A 128 -21.85 -6.56 -8.61
C ILE A 128 -22.45 -5.23 -8.14
N ASN A 129 -21.60 -4.23 -7.97
CA ASN A 129 -21.98 -2.91 -7.45
C ASN A 129 -22.08 -1.86 -8.55
N LYS A 130 -22.69 -0.73 -8.23
CA LYS A 130 -22.95 0.42 -9.13
C LYS A 130 -23.85 0.06 -10.30
N ILE A 131 -24.85 -0.79 -10.08
CA ILE A 131 -25.86 -1.17 -11.08
C ILE A 131 -26.72 0.02 -11.56
N ASP A 132 -26.66 1.14 -10.88
CA ASP A 132 -27.28 2.41 -11.22
C ASP A 132 -26.54 3.21 -12.31
N ARG A 133 -25.35 2.78 -12.72
CA ARG A 133 -24.59 3.41 -13.80
C ARG A 133 -25.28 3.20 -15.16
N PRO A 134 -25.33 4.22 -16.03
CA PRO A 134 -25.94 4.09 -17.35
C PRO A 134 -25.09 3.26 -18.33
N ASP A 135 -23.80 3.12 -18.07
CA ASP A 135 -22.80 2.42 -18.88
C ASP A 135 -22.47 1.01 -18.34
N GLN A 136 -23.31 0.45 -17.49
CA GLN A 136 -23.16 -0.88 -16.91
C GLN A 136 -23.21 -1.97 -18.00
N ARG A 137 -22.39 -3.05 -17.83
CA ARG A 137 -22.30 -4.19 -18.74
C ARG A 137 -22.38 -5.52 -17.94
N ILE A 138 -23.39 -5.64 -17.09
CA ILE A 138 -23.53 -6.71 -16.09
C ILE A 138 -23.33 -8.10 -16.69
N SER A 139 -23.93 -8.42 -17.83
CA SER A 139 -23.85 -9.75 -18.44
C SER A 139 -22.42 -10.14 -18.82
N ASP A 140 -21.62 -9.18 -19.27
CA ASP A 140 -20.20 -9.41 -19.59
C ASP A 140 -19.39 -9.59 -18.31
N VAL A 141 -19.67 -8.76 -17.28
CA VAL A 141 -19.01 -8.81 -15.98
C VAL A 141 -19.28 -10.16 -15.27
N GLU A 142 -20.48 -10.71 -15.38
CA GLU A 142 -20.79 -12.07 -14.87
C GLU A 142 -19.90 -13.13 -15.51
N GLY A 143 -19.74 -13.07 -16.83
CA GLY A 143 -18.83 -13.97 -17.57
C GLY A 143 -17.37 -13.81 -17.13
N GLU A 144 -16.88 -12.58 -17.05
CA GLU A 144 -15.52 -12.27 -16.60
C GLU A 144 -15.22 -12.73 -15.17
N ILE A 145 -16.22 -12.66 -14.28
CA ILE A 145 -16.07 -13.17 -12.90
C ILE A 145 -15.96 -14.70 -12.92
N LEU A 146 -16.79 -15.39 -13.69
CA LEU A 146 -16.71 -16.85 -13.79
C LEU A 146 -15.36 -17.29 -14.38
N GLU A 147 -14.88 -16.62 -15.42
CA GLU A 147 -13.55 -16.86 -16.01
C GLU A 147 -12.44 -16.63 -14.99
N LEU A 148 -12.55 -15.57 -14.17
CA LEU A 148 -11.60 -15.29 -13.09
C LEU A 148 -11.54 -16.43 -12.08
N PHE A 149 -12.68 -16.96 -11.63
CA PHE A 149 -12.69 -18.09 -10.68
C PHE A 149 -12.08 -19.35 -11.29
N MET A 150 -12.37 -19.64 -12.58
CA MET A 150 -11.75 -20.75 -13.30
C MET A 150 -10.22 -20.57 -13.46
N GLU A 151 -9.76 -19.35 -13.78
CA GLU A 151 -8.32 -19.00 -13.86
C GLU A 151 -7.59 -19.20 -12.52
N LEU A 152 -8.30 -19.06 -11.41
CA LEU A 152 -7.77 -19.23 -10.06
C LEU A 152 -7.91 -20.65 -9.51
N ASP A 153 -8.24 -21.65 -10.36
CA ASP A 153 -8.43 -23.06 -10.00
C ASP A 153 -9.46 -23.27 -8.87
N ALA A 154 -10.54 -22.46 -8.87
CA ALA A 154 -11.63 -22.61 -7.92
C ALA A 154 -12.28 -24.00 -8.04
N ASP A 155 -12.59 -24.63 -6.90
CA ASP A 155 -13.30 -25.90 -6.86
C ASP A 155 -14.80 -25.73 -7.17
N ASP A 156 -15.51 -26.86 -7.41
CA ASP A 156 -16.94 -26.85 -7.76
C ASP A 156 -17.81 -26.13 -6.72
N ASP A 157 -17.45 -26.24 -5.43
CA ASP A 157 -18.14 -25.57 -4.32
C ASP A 157 -17.90 -24.06 -4.32
N GLN A 158 -16.77 -23.62 -4.83
CA GLN A 158 -16.39 -22.20 -4.94
C GLN A 158 -16.93 -21.57 -6.22
N LEU A 159 -17.13 -22.37 -7.29
CA LEU A 159 -17.77 -21.91 -8.53
C LEU A 159 -19.29 -21.74 -8.38
N ASP A 160 -19.93 -22.42 -7.42
CA ASP A 160 -21.36 -22.22 -7.08
C ASP A 160 -21.52 -21.05 -6.09
N PHE A 161 -20.96 -19.91 -6.44
CA PHE A 161 -21.05 -18.72 -5.62
C PHE A 161 -22.39 -18.00 -5.80
N PRO A 162 -23.02 -17.48 -4.72
CA PRO A 162 -24.17 -16.60 -4.83
C PRO A 162 -23.75 -15.24 -5.44
N LEU A 163 -24.58 -14.76 -6.37
CA LEU A 163 -24.40 -13.49 -7.05
C LEU A 163 -25.50 -12.50 -6.64
N LEU A 164 -25.11 -11.28 -6.27
CA LEU A 164 -26.01 -10.19 -5.92
C LEU A 164 -25.68 -8.93 -6.72
N TYR A 165 -26.67 -8.08 -6.87
CA TYR A 165 -26.60 -6.81 -7.57
C TYR A 165 -26.87 -5.66 -6.61
N THR A 166 -25.96 -4.69 -6.50
CA THR A 166 -26.07 -3.61 -5.53
C THR A 166 -25.85 -2.23 -6.13
N SER A 167 -26.52 -1.25 -5.56
CA SER A 167 -26.11 0.14 -5.59
C SER A 167 -25.81 0.59 -4.16
N ALA A 168 -24.55 0.50 -3.78
CA ALA A 168 -24.12 0.88 -2.43
C ALA A 168 -24.48 2.33 -2.11
N ARG A 169 -24.41 3.23 -3.09
CA ARG A 169 -24.78 4.64 -2.97
C ARG A 169 -26.26 4.83 -2.62
N SER A 170 -27.13 4.03 -3.25
CA SER A 170 -28.58 4.07 -3.00
C SER A 170 -28.99 3.18 -1.82
N GLY A 171 -28.07 2.36 -1.29
CA GLY A 171 -28.31 1.45 -0.17
C GLY A 171 -29.28 0.31 -0.52
N ILE A 172 -29.20 -0.23 -1.74
CA ILE A 172 -30.07 -1.31 -2.24
C ILE A 172 -29.28 -2.54 -2.66
N ALA A 173 -29.86 -3.72 -2.45
CA ALA A 173 -29.37 -4.99 -2.95
C ALA A 173 -30.53 -5.77 -3.60
N LYS A 174 -30.22 -6.61 -4.59
CA LYS A 174 -31.14 -7.43 -5.34
C LYS A 174 -30.53 -8.82 -5.58
N LEU A 175 -31.37 -9.86 -5.59
CA LEU A 175 -30.96 -11.21 -6.01
C LEU A 175 -31.00 -11.35 -7.55
N HIS A 176 -31.96 -10.69 -8.19
CA HIS A 176 -32.07 -10.63 -9.65
C HIS A 176 -32.22 -9.19 -10.10
N MET A 177 -31.69 -8.84 -11.27
CA MET A 177 -31.73 -7.48 -11.79
C MET A 177 -33.15 -6.90 -11.90
N ASN A 178 -34.14 -7.74 -12.16
CA ASN A 178 -35.54 -7.33 -12.29
C ASN A 178 -36.26 -7.13 -10.95
N ASP A 179 -35.63 -7.47 -9.83
CA ASP A 179 -36.23 -7.30 -8.52
C ASP A 179 -36.37 -5.83 -8.14
N GLU A 180 -37.38 -5.51 -7.32
CA GLU A 180 -37.51 -4.19 -6.74
C GLU A 180 -36.51 -4.05 -5.58
N GLY A 181 -35.45 -3.21 -5.78
CA GLY A 181 -34.47 -2.94 -4.71
C GLY A 181 -35.01 -1.96 -3.68
N LYS A 182 -35.10 -2.37 -2.40
CA LYS A 182 -35.61 -1.52 -1.31
C LYS A 182 -34.53 -1.14 -0.29
N ASN A 183 -33.71 -2.10 0.08
CA ASN A 183 -32.68 -1.98 1.12
C ASN A 183 -31.56 -3.02 0.88
N LEU A 184 -30.66 -3.22 1.84
CA LEU A 184 -29.59 -4.21 1.81
C LEU A 184 -29.97 -5.57 2.43
N ASP A 185 -31.23 -5.79 2.86
CA ASP A 185 -31.64 -7.07 3.46
C ASP A 185 -31.27 -8.28 2.58
N PRO A 186 -31.45 -8.26 1.23
CA PRO A 186 -31.01 -9.39 0.41
C PRO A 186 -29.53 -9.74 0.53
N LEU A 187 -28.67 -8.75 0.78
CA LEU A 187 -27.24 -8.97 1.02
C LEU A 187 -27.01 -9.58 2.40
N PHE A 188 -27.66 -9.07 3.44
CA PHE A 188 -27.56 -9.64 4.78
C PHE A 188 -28.07 -11.08 4.82
N ASP A 189 -29.23 -11.36 4.22
CA ASP A 189 -29.79 -12.69 4.13
C ASP A 189 -28.87 -13.66 3.39
N ALA A 190 -28.22 -13.21 2.31
CA ALA A 190 -27.22 -14.01 1.61
C ALA A 190 -26.02 -14.34 2.51
N ILE A 191 -25.52 -13.36 3.28
CA ILE A 191 -24.42 -13.60 4.24
C ILE A 191 -24.85 -14.66 5.27
N LEU A 192 -26.03 -14.54 5.85
CA LEU A 192 -26.52 -15.52 6.84
C LEU A 192 -26.72 -16.91 6.26
N LYS A 193 -27.13 -17.01 4.99
CA LYS A 193 -27.42 -18.27 4.31
C LYS A 193 -26.18 -19.00 3.81
N TYR A 194 -25.22 -18.28 3.20
CA TYR A 194 -24.12 -18.89 2.46
C TYR A 194 -22.80 -18.89 3.21
N ILE A 195 -22.56 -17.92 4.12
CA ILE A 195 -21.34 -17.94 4.92
C ILE A 195 -21.50 -18.89 6.10
N PRO A 196 -20.58 -19.86 6.28
CA PRO A 196 -20.66 -20.81 7.39
C PRO A 196 -20.55 -20.09 8.74
N CYS A 197 -21.24 -20.61 9.75
CA CYS A 197 -21.07 -20.15 11.11
C CYS A 197 -19.79 -20.73 11.72
N PRO A 198 -19.10 -19.97 12.59
CA PRO A 198 -17.94 -20.46 13.30
C PRO A 198 -18.23 -21.73 14.10
N GLU A 199 -17.32 -22.69 14.05
CA GLU A 199 -17.41 -23.93 14.80
C GLU A 199 -16.20 -24.12 15.71
N GLY A 200 -16.40 -24.68 16.89
CA GLY A 200 -15.32 -25.02 17.81
C GLY A 200 -15.85 -25.47 19.16
N ASP A 201 -14.91 -25.80 20.05
CA ASP A 201 -15.21 -26.25 21.42
C ASP A 201 -14.99 -25.11 22.40
N PRO A 202 -16.05 -24.57 23.03
CA PRO A 202 -15.94 -23.46 24.00
C PRO A 202 -15.36 -23.91 25.36
N ASP A 203 -15.38 -25.23 25.67
CA ASP A 203 -14.92 -25.79 26.93
C ASP A 203 -13.45 -26.27 26.86
N ALA A 204 -12.87 -26.27 25.66
CA ALA A 204 -11.45 -26.58 25.45
C ALA A 204 -10.53 -25.46 25.94
N GLY A 205 -9.22 -25.74 26.01
CA GLY A 205 -8.22 -24.72 26.34
C GLY A 205 -8.23 -23.56 25.33
N LEU A 206 -8.07 -22.33 25.82
CA LEU A 206 -8.11 -21.12 25.00
C LEU A 206 -7.06 -21.15 23.89
N GLN A 207 -7.44 -20.73 22.69
CA GLN A 207 -6.54 -20.39 21.59
C GLN A 207 -7.06 -19.18 20.82
N VAL A 208 -6.22 -18.13 20.73
CA VAL A 208 -6.46 -16.92 19.93
C VAL A 208 -5.18 -16.58 19.19
N MET A 209 -5.19 -16.62 17.86
CA MET A 209 -4.10 -16.12 17.03
C MET A 209 -4.11 -14.60 17.03
N VAL A 210 -2.98 -13.98 17.33
CA VAL A 210 -2.80 -12.53 17.21
C VAL A 210 -2.54 -12.20 15.74
N THR A 211 -3.51 -11.58 15.09
CA THR A 211 -3.44 -11.23 13.66
C THR A 211 -3.08 -9.78 13.42
N THR A 212 -3.47 -8.89 14.33
CA THR A 212 -3.21 -7.45 14.23
C THR A 212 -2.85 -6.89 15.60
N LEU A 213 -1.97 -5.89 15.61
CA LEU A 213 -1.66 -5.09 16.79
C LEU A 213 -2.03 -3.63 16.53
N GLU A 214 -2.68 -3.02 17.49
CA GLU A 214 -2.91 -1.58 17.53
C GLU A 214 -2.19 -0.99 18.75
N ALA A 215 -1.71 0.25 18.62
CA ALA A 215 -1.16 1.00 19.72
C ALA A 215 -2.25 1.94 20.28
N ASP A 216 -2.48 1.87 21.58
CA ASP A 216 -3.39 2.76 22.30
C ASP A 216 -2.60 3.49 23.39
N ASP A 217 -2.75 4.80 23.50
CA ASP A 217 -1.96 5.63 24.42
C ASP A 217 -2.20 5.29 25.91
N TYR A 218 -3.34 4.66 26.23
CA TYR A 218 -3.72 4.30 27.61
C TYR A 218 -3.60 2.81 27.86
N LEU A 219 -3.90 1.98 26.87
CA LEU A 219 -3.91 0.51 27.00
C LEU A 219 -2.61 -0.14 26.56
N GLY A 220 -1.73 0.60 25.90
CA GLY A 220 -0.52 0.08 25.30
C GLY A 220 -0.81 -0.75 24.05
N LYS A 221 -0.16 -1.90 23.89
CA LYS A 221 -0.41 -2.81 22.76
C LYS A 221 -1.76 -3.52 22.95
N VAL A 222 -2.60 -3.41 21.93
CA VAL A 222 -3.91 -4.08 21.84
C VAL A 222 -3.82 -5.16 20.77
N ALA A 223 -3.90 -6.42 21.17
CA ALA A 223 -3.85 -7.57 20.29
C ALA A 223 -5.24 -7.91 19.78
N ILE A 224 -5.38 -8.05 18.47
CA ILE A 224 -6.63 -8.41 17.80
C ILE A 224 -6.50 -9.80 17.20
N GLY A 225 -7.51 -10.62 17.39
CA GLY A 225 -7.55 -11.97 16.85
C GLY A 225 -8.92 -12.61 16.97
N ARG A 226 -9.04 -13.80 16.38
CA ARG A 226 -10.25 -14.63 16.47
C ARG A 226 -10.06 -15.71 17.52
N VAL A 227 -11.07 -15.92 18.36
CA VAL A 227 -11.10 -17.07 19.27
C VAL A 227 -11.35 -18.34 18.46
N THR A 228 -10.33 -19.17 18.30
CA THR A 228 -10.40 -20.42 17.54
C THR A 228 -10.97 -21.55 18.40
N ARG A 229 -10.63 -21.58 19.68
CA ARG A 229 -11.03 -22.60 20.65
C ARG A 229 -11.11 -21.98 22.04
N GLY A 230 -11.98 -22.53 22.89
CA GLY A 230 -12.10 -22.09 24.29
C GLY A 230 -12.92 -20.82 24.46
N THR A 231 -12.79 -20.24 25.66
CA THR A 231 -13.45 -19.00 26.05
C THR A 231 -12.43 -18.05 26.67
N ALA A 232 -12.28 -16.87 26.12
CA ALA A 232 -11.45 -15.79 26.67
C ALA A 232 -12.23 -15.04 27.76
N LYS A 233 -11.61 -14.73 28.88
CA LYS A 233 -12.22 -13.95 29.97
C LYS A 233 -11.30 -12.84 30.43
N GLN A 234 -11.87 -11.72 30.84
CA GLN A 234 -11.12 -10.63 31.45
C GLN A 234 -10.44 -11.13 32.75
N GLY A 235 -9.19 -10.76 32.97
CA GLY A 235 -8.36 -11.18 34.10
C GLY A 235 -7.84 -12.62 34.03
N MET A 236 -8.15 -13.38 32.97
CA MET A 236 -7.73 -14.77 32.81
C MET A 236 -6.22 -14.87 32.63
N PRO A 237 -5.53 -15.77 33.40
CA PRO A 237 -4.13 -16.10 33.14
C PRO A 237 -4.01 -16.86 31.82
N VAL A 238 -3.03 -16.49 30.99
CA VAL A 238 -2.78 -17.09 29.67
C VAL A 238 -1.29 -17.33 29.45
N ALA A 239 -0.99 -18.19 28.51
CA ALA A 239 0.35 -18.34 27.94
C ALA A 239 0.39 -17.69 26.56
N ILE A 240 1.44 -16.93 26.26
CA ILE A 240 1.73 -16.39 24.93
C ILE A 240 2.83 -17.27 24.33
N THR A 241 2.58 -17.83 23.15
CA THR A 241 3.50 -18.76 22.50
C THR A 241 3.59 -18.54 21.00
N ASP A 242 4.80 -18.70 20.44
CA ASP A 242 5.09 -18.77 19.02
C ASP A 242 5.35 -20.21 18.53
N GLY A 243 5.17 -21.20 19.42
CA GLY A 243 5.48 -22.62 19.20
C GLY A 243 6.85 -23.05 19.71
N GLU A 244 7.80 -22.11 19.88
CA GLU A 244 9.13 -22.38 20.44
C GLU A 244 9.27 -21.86 21.88
N LYS A 245 8.74 -20.68 22.14
CA LYS A 245 8.82 -19.98 23.44
C LYS A 245 7.45 -19.86 24.07
N ILE A 246 7.40 -19.98 25.38
CA ILE A 246 6.18 -19.81 26.15
C ILE A 246 6.43 -18.74 27.22
N ARG A 247 5.54 -17.75 27.28
CA ARG A 247 5.57 -16.67 28.27
C ARG A 247 4.23 -16.64 29.00
N SER A 248 4.24 -16.50 30.32
CA SER A 248 3.01 -16.36 31.10
C SER A 248 2.60 -14.90 31.18
N ASP A 249 1.33 -14.61 30.96
CA ASP A 249 0.74 -13.30 31.07
C ASP A 249 -0.76 -13.42 31.46
N HIS A 250 -1.52 -12.36 31.38
CA HIS A 250 -2.96 -12.35 31.64
C HIS A 250 -3.69 -11.37 30.70
N ILE A 251 -4.97 -11.64 30.40
CA ILE A 251 -5.82 -10.74 29.64
C ILE A 251 -6.30 -9.63 30.57
N GLY A 252 -5.73 -8.44 30.50
CA GLY A 252 -6.11 -7.31 31.35
C GLY A 252 -7.51 -6.80 31.03
N GLN A 253 -7.78 -6.52 29.75
CA GLN A 253 -9.08 -6.07 29.25
C GLN A 253 -9.43 -6.80 27.97
N LEU A 254 -10.74 -7.02 27.78
CA LEU A 254 -11.30 -7.72 26.62
C LEU A 254 -12.37 -6.86 25.97
N PHE A 255 -12.34 -6.76 24.63
CA PHE A 255 -13.29 -5.96 23.87
C PHE A 255 -13.82 -6.73 22.68
N HIS A 256 -15.04 -6.40 22.28
CA HIS A 256 -15.58 -6.73 20.96
C HIS A 256 -15.98 -5.44 20.20
N TRP A 257 -16.23 -5.57 18.90
CA TRP A 257 -16.74 -4.44 18.11
C TRP A 257 -18.26 -4.39 18.18
N GLN A 258 -18.79 -3.15 18.33
CA GLN A 258 -20.19 -2.81 18.13
C GLN A 258 -20.22 -1.59 17.19
N GLY A 259 -20.56 -1.82 15.93
CA GLY A 259 -20.21 -0.89 14.88
C GLY A 259 -18.71 -0.72 14.80
N MET A 260 -18.23 0.50 14.76
CA MET A 260 -16.81 0.85 14.74
C MET A 260 -16.18 0.99 16.13
N LYS A 261 -16.96 0.88 17.20
CA LYS A 261 -16.46 1.09 18.56
C LYS A 261 -16.08 -0.23 19.22
N ARG A 262 -14.94 -0.22 19.91
CA ARG A 262 -14.56 -1.28 20.83
C ARG A 262 -15.37 -1.14 22.12
N THR A 263 -16.12 -2.17 22.47
CA THR A 263 -16.96 -2.23 23.69
C THR A 263 -16.37 -3.28 24.62
N PRO A 264 -16.12 -2.97 25.90
CA PRO A 264 -15.60 -3.93 26.85
C PRO A 264 -16.60 -5.06 27.09
N VAL A 265 -16.07 -6.29 27.28
CA VAL A 265 -16.85 -7.49 27.58
C VAL A 265 -16.13 -8.33 28.61
N ASP A 266 -16.90 -9.07 29.41
CA ASP A 266 -16.34 -9.95 30.44
C ASP A 266 -15.81 -11.27 29.87
N GLU A 267 -16.48 -11.78 28.81
CA GLU A 267 -16.10 -13.02 28.14
C GLU A 267 -16.33 -12.97 26.63
N ALA A 268 -15.55 -13.77 25.88
CA ALA A 268 -15.71 -14.00 24.46
C ALA A 268 -15.47 -15.47 24.13
N LYS A 269 -16.27 -16.03 23.21
CA LYS A 269 -16.30 -17.46 22.90
C LYS A 269 -15.76 -17.74 21.51
N VAL A 270 -15.60 -19.02 21.19
CA VAL A 270 -15.26 -19.51 19.84
C VAL A 270 -15.99 -18.71 18.76
N GLY A 271 -15.25 -18.27 17.74
CA GLY A 271 -15.75 -17.51 16.60
C GLY A 271 -15.77 -15.99 16.80
N ASP A 272 -15.67 -15.49 18.04
CA ASP A 272 -15.60 -14.04 18.27
C ASP A 272 -14.28 -13.47 17.76
N ILE A 273 -14.37 -12.32 17.06
CA ILE A 273 -13.22 -11.46 16.79
C ILE A 273 -13.12 -10.46 17.93
N ILE A 274 -11.99 -10.46 18.63
CA ILE A 274 -11.78 -9.74 19.87
C ILE A 274 -10.54 -8.88 19.84
N ALA A 275 -10.53 -7.84 20.68
CA ALA A 275 -9.33 -7.09 21.02
C ALA A 275 -8.99 -7.32 22.51
N MET A 276 -7.74 -7.59 22.76
CA MET A 276 -7.18 -7.91 24.08
C MET A 276 -6.09 -6.93 24.45
N ALA A 277 -6.10 -6.40 25.67
CA ALA A 277 -5.09 -5.47 26.16
C ALA A 277 -4.56 -5.88 27.53
N GLY A 278 -3.43 -5.27 27.93
CA GLY A 278 -2.80 -5.48 29.23
C GLY A 278 -1.64 -6.47 29.20
N PHE A 279 -1.21 -6.92 28.03
CA PHE A 279 -0.03 -7.76 27.87
C PHE A 279 1.26 -6.95 28.07
N LYS A 280 2.26 -7.56 28.68
CA LYS A 280 3.60 -6.97 28.84
C LYS A 280 4.34 -6.90 27.51
N ASP A 281 4.27 -7.98 26.75
CA ASP A 281 4.86 -8.09 25.43
C ASP A 281 4.08 -9.12 24.61
N ILE A 282 3.63 -8.70 23.44
CA ILE A 282 2.87 -9.54 22.51
C ILE A 282 3.18 -9.10 21.08
N ASN A 283 3.28 -10.08 20.18
CA ASN A 283 3.61 -9.87 18.78
C ASN A 283 2.57 -10.52 17.87
N ILE A 284 2.52 -10.04 16.62
CA ILE A 284 1.68 -10.63 15.59
C ILE A 284 2.19 -12.03 15.24
N GLY A 285 1.27 -12.98 15.05
CA GLY A 285 1.57 -14.38 14.77
C GLY A 285 1.72 -15.24 16.02
N GLU A 286 1.81 -14.65 17.23
CA GLU A 286 1.80 -15.40 18.47
C GLU A 286 0.37 -15.86 18.82
N THR A 287 0.28 -16.96 19.52
CA THR A 287 -0.98 -17.50 20.04
C THR A 287 -1.13 -17.16 21.51
N VAL A 288 -2.26 -16.54 21.87
CA VAL A 288 -2.71 -16.45 23.26
C VAL A 288 -3.44 -17.75 23.58
N ALA A 289 -2.83 -18.58 24.42
CA ALA A 289 -3.24 -19.94 24.72
C ALA A 289 -3.58 -20.14 26.21
N ASP A 290 -4.20 -21.28 26.52
CA ASP A 290 -4.43 -21.71 27.88
C ASP A 290 -3.12 -21.79 28.68
N ALA A 291 -3.10 -21.26 29.91
CA ALA A 291 -1.90 -21.22 30.75
C ALA A 291 -1.41 -22.61 31.21
N THR A 292 -2.31 -23.59 31.27
CA THR A 292 -2.00 -24.94 31.78
C THR A 292 -1.54 -25.89 30.67
N ASN A 293 -2.06 -25.74 29.48
CA ASN A 293 -1.69 -26.53 28.30
C ASN A 293 -1.56 -25.61 27.07
N PRO A 294 -0.47 -24.85 26.95
CA PRO A 294 -0.27 -23.92 25.86
C PRO A 294 -0.01 -24.65 24.54
N GLU A 295 -0.90 -24.48 23.58
CA GLU A 295 -0.77 -25.00 22.23
C GLU A 295 -0.76 -23.84 21.23
N ALA A 296 0.33 -23.71 20.47
CA ALA A 296 0.43 -22.71 19.42
C ALA A 296 -0.44 -23.09 18.21
N LEU A 297 -1.08 -22.11 17.59
CA LEU A 297 -1.67 -22.24 16.26
C LEU A 297 -0.57 -22.21 15.19
N PRO A 298 -0.81 -22.79 14.00
CA PRO A 298 0.16 -22.71 12.89
C PRO A 298 0.56 -21.27 12.61
N ALA A 299 1.86 -21.01 12.46
CA ALA A 299 2.35 -19.67 12.15
C ALA A 299 1.77 -19.15 10.84
N ILE A 300 1.37 -17.89 10.82
CA ILE A 300 0.92 -17.22 9.59
C ILE A 300 2.14 -17.04 8.69
N HIS A 301 2.06 -17.57 7.47
CA HIS A 301 3.12 -17.35 6.49
C HIS A 301 3.00 -15.93 5.94
N ILE A 302 4.00 -15.09 6.19
CA ILE A 302 4.07 -13.73 5.68
C ILE A 302 5.16 -13.71 4.62
N ASP A 303 4.81 -13.29 3.42
CA ASP A 303 5.77 -13.15 2.35
C ASP A 303 6.89 -12.16 2.72
N GLU A 304 8.11 -12.48 2.36
CA GLU A 304 9.27 -11.66 2.66
C GLU A 304 9.31 -10.36 1.85
N PRO A 305 9.98 -9.30 2.39
CA PRO A 305 10.21 -8.08 1.65
C PRO A 305 10.96 -8.31 0.33
N THR A 306 10.57 -7.59 -0.72
CA THR A 306 11.20 -7.64 -2.04
C THR A 306 12.03 -6.41 -2.39
N LEU A 307 11.74 -5.27 -1.74
CA LEU A 307 12.43 -4.00 -1.93
C LEU A 307 13.06 -3.51 -0.63
N SER A 308 14.16 -2.77 -0.75
CA SER A 308 14.80 -2.08 0.36
C SER A 308 15.22 -0.67 -0.03
N MET A 309 15.22 0.24 0.95
CA MET A 309 15.70 1.61 0.86
C MET A 309 16.54 1.94 2.08
N VAL A 310 17.44 2.90 1.95
CA VAL A 310 18.18 3.43 3.09
C VAL A 310 17.58 4.77 3.51
N PHE A 311 17.17 4.84 4.77
CA PHE A 311 16.65 6.05 5.41
C PHE A 311 17.80 6.71 6.17
N HIS A 312 18.13 7.93 5.81
CA HIS A 312 19.21 8.73 6.40
C HIS A 312 18.64 9.88 7.22
N VAL A 313 19.41 10.30 8.20
CA VAL A 313 19.21 11.62 8.81
C VAL A 313 19.40 12.70 7.76
N ASN A 314 18.53 13.71 7.74
CA ASN A 314 18.68 14.85 6.85
C ASN A 314 19.98 15.61 7.18
N LYS A 315 20.93 15.63 6.25
CA LYS A 315 22.21 16.34 6.32
C LYS A 315 22.30 17.52 5.34
N SER A 316 21.17 17.89 4.75
CA SER A 316 21.14 19.05 3.86
C SER A 316 21.41 20.35 4.61
N PRO A 317 21.83 21.43 3.93
CA PRO A 317 21.94 22.74 4.55
C PRO A 317 20.62 23.31 5.08
N PHE A 318 19.49 22.70 4.74
CA PHE A 318 18.15 23.09 5.20
C PHE A 318 17.60 22.20 6.33
N ALA A 319 18.39 21.23 6.80
CA ALA A 319 17.98 20.34 7.88
C ALA A 319 17.55 21.11 9.14
N GLY A 320 16.42 20.70 9.74
CA GLY A 320 15.84 21.29 10.94
C GLY A 320 15.11 22.60 10.73
N ARG A 321 14.79 22.98 9.48
CA ARG A 321 14.02 24.20 9.20
C ARG A 321 12.51 23.98 9.20
N GLU A 322 12.06 22.78 8.82
CA GLU A 322 10.65 22.48 8.54
C GLU A 322 10.09 21.39 9.46
N GLY A 323 10.93 20.49 9.98
CA GLY A 323 10.50 19.38 10.83
C GLY A 323 11.00 19.44 12.27
N ASP A 324 10.24 18.83 13.17
CA ASP A 324 10.55 18.74 14.60
C ASP A 324 11.47 17.55 14.93
N PHE A 325 11.39 16.47 14.16
CA PHE A 325 12.08 15.21 14.41
C PHE A 325 13.20 14.96 13.39
N VAL A 326 14.38 15.47 13.68
CA VAL A 326 15.53 15.53 12.74
C VAL A 326 16.71 14.64 13.14
N THR A 327 16.66 13.95 14.28
CA THR A 327 17.80 13.18 14.80
C THR A 327 17.70 11.70 14.49
N SER A 328 18.85 11.00 14.41
CA SER A 328 18.87 9.53 14.21
C SER A 328 18.11 8.79 15.30
N ARG A 329 18.12 9.28 16.54
CA ARG A 329 17.37 8.71 17.64
C ARG A 329 15.85 8.75 17.40
N HIS A 330 15.33 9.87 16.89
CA HIS A 330 13.91 10.02 16.58
C HIS A 330 13.51 9.07 15.44
N ILE A 331 14.27 9.09 14.33
CA ILE A 331 14.01 8.22 13.17
C ILE A 331 14.07 6.76 13.58
N ARG A 332 15.10 6.34 14.32
CA ARG A 332 15.25 4.98 14.81
C ARG A 332 14.05 4.55 15.66
N ALA A 333 13.69 5.35 16.67
CA ALA A 333 12.58 5.05 17.56
C ALA A 333 11.25 4.89 16.77
N ARG A 334 11.02 5.76 15.78
CA ARG A 334 9.82 5.70 14.94
C ARG A 334 9.80 4.46 14.05
N LEU A 335 10.91 4.12 13.39
CA LEU A 335 11.03 2.94 12.55
C LEU A 335 10.86 1.65 13.35
N TYR A 336 11.47 1.56 14.53
CA TYR A 336 11.31 0.39 15.41
C TYR A 336 9.90 0.28 16.00
N LYS A 337 9.22 1.39 16.24
CA LYS A 337 7.78 1.38 16.59
C LYS A 337 6.91 0.87 15.45
N GLU A 338 7.25 1.20 14.20
CA GLU A 338 6.49 0.72 13.04
C GLU A 338 6.53 -0.79 12.90
N ILE A 339 7.69 -1.44 13.06
CA ILE A 339 7.79 -2.90 12.92
C ILE A 339 7.07 -3.66 14.04
N GLU A 340 6.68 -3.02 15.14
CA GLU A 340 5.85 -3.66 16.16
C GLU A 340 4.45 -4.00 15.65
N THR A 341 3.92 -3.18 14.73
CA THR A 341 2.57 -3.35 14.16
C THR A 341 2.59 -3.81 12.70
N ASN A 342 3.68 -3.56 11.98
CA ASN A 342 3.85 -3.87 10.57
C ASN A 342 4.90 -4.97 10.36
N VAL A 343 4.46 -6.23 10.36
CA VAL A 343 5.37 -7.39 10.26
C VAL A 343 5.93 -7.61 8.84
N ALA A 344 5.34 -6.98 7.82
CA ALA A 344 5.87 -7.03 6.46
C ALA A 344 7.04 -6.05 6.24
N LEU A 345 7.37 -5.24 7.25
CA LEU A 345 8.49 -4.31 7.24
C LEU A 345 9.66 -4.90 8.04
N ARG A 346 10.88 -4.72 7.54
CA ARG A 346 12.12 -5.02 8.27
C ARG A 346 12.96 -3.77 8.37
N VAL A 347 13.54 -3.53 9.54
CA VAL A 347 14.45 -2.42 9.80
C VAL A 347 15.76 -2.99 10.32
N GLU A 348 16.86 -2.62 9.69
CA GLU A 348 18.22 -3.04 10.05
C GLU A 348 19.07 -1.79 10.26
N ASP A 349 19.84 -1.77 11.35
CA ASP A 349 20.87 -0.75 11.56
C ASP A 349 21.98 -0.94 10.50
N THR A 350 22.50 0.15 9.95
CA THR A 350 23.64 0.10 9.01
C THR A 350 24.96 0.28 9.74
N GLU A 351 26.07 0.22 9.02
CA GLU A 351 27.41 0.49 9.59
C GLU A 351 27.53 1.91 10.16
N THR A 352 26.69 2.83 9.69
CA THR A 352 26.63 4.21 10.17
C THR A 352 25.43 4.40 11.09
N SER A 353 25.63 5.10 12.22
CA SER A 353 24.58 5.32 13.23
C SER A 353 23.46 6.29 12.81
N ASP A 354 23.56 6.85 11.61
CA ASP A 354 22.66 7.86 11.05
C ASP A 354 21.90 7.39 9.80
N ALA A 355 21.96 6.08 9.52
CA ALA A 355 21.27 5.45 8.40
C ALA A 355 20.66 4.11 8.84
N PHE A 356 19.49 3.79 8.28
CA PHE A 356 18.72 2.58 8.55
C PHE A 356 18.28 1.96 7.24
N LYS A 357 18.51 0.65 7.08
CA LYS A 357 18.00 -0.07 5.93
C LYS A 357 16.58 -0.53 6.26
N VAL A 358 15.63 -0.07 5.46
CA VAL A 358 14.20 -0.39 5.59
C VAL A 358 13.79 -1.23 4.39
N SER A 359 13.23 -2.41 4.65
CA SER A 359 12.80 -3.35 3.62
C SER A 359 11.30 -3.56 3.70
N GLY A 360 10.61 -3.54 2.56
CA GLY A 360 9.16 -3.70 2.44
C GLY A 360 8.76 -4.50 1.20
N ARG A 361 7.46 -4.76 1.07
CA ARG A 361 6.90 -5.57 -0.03
C ARG A 361 6.96 -4.88 -1.39
N GLY A 362 6.77 -3.56 -1.42
CA GLY A 362 6.70 -2.79 -2.66
C GLY A 362 6.98 -1.30 -2.44
N GLU A 363 6.99 -0.54 -3.54
CA GLU A 363 7.24 0.90 -3.50
C GLU A 363 6.14 1.66 -2.75
N LEU A 364 4.87 1.26 -2.93
CA LEU A 364 3.75 1.90 -2.25
C LEU A 364 3.84 1.71 -0.73
N HIS A 365 4.23 0.52 -0.26
CA HIS A 365 4.40 0.24 1.15
C HIS A 365 5.43 1.17 1.79
N LEU A 366 6.60 1.31 1.16
CA LEU A 366 7.67 2.20 1.65
C LEU A 366 7.30 3.69 1.51
N SER A 367 6.65 4.10 0.43
CA SER A 367 6.23 5.50 0.24
C SER A 367 5.14 5.93 1.23
N VAL A 368 4.23 5.02 1.60
CA VAL A 368 3.24 5.26 2.67
C VAL A 368 3.92 5.50 4.01
N LEU A 369 4.93 4.69 4.35
CA LEU A 369 5.70 4.90 5.58
C LEU A 369 6.40 6.27 5.59
N ILE A 370 7.08 6.63 4.50
CA ILE A 370 7.78 7.92 4.36
C ILE A 370 6.79 9.08 4.49
N GLU A 371 5.64 9.00 3.80
CA GLU A 371 4.62 10.06 3.83
C GLU A 371 3.96 10.17 5.22
N THR A 372 3.77 9.06 5.92
CA THR A 372 3.28 9.05 7.31
C THR A 372 4.27 9.76 8.23
N MET A 373 5.56 9.39 8.16
CA MET A 373 6.61 10.04 8.95
C MET A 373 6.70 11.55 8.63
N ARG A 374 6.61 11.92 7.34
CA ARG A 374 6.57 13.31 6.91
C ARG A 374 5.46 14.11 7.59
N ARG A 375 4.24 13.56 7.65
CA ARG A 375 3.07 14.20 8.29
C ARG A 375 3.17 14.25 9.81
N GLU A 376 3.91 13.32 10.39
CA GLU A 376 4.24 13.33 11.83
C GLU A 376 5.30 14.37 12.20
N GLY A 377 5.89 15.11 11.24
CA GLY A 377 6.87 16.14 11.46
C GLY A 377 8.33 15.68 11.38
N PHE A 378 8.59 14.52 10.77
CA PHE A 378 9.97 14.04 10.55
C PHE A 378 10.61 14.67 9.32
N GLU A 379 11.91 14.95 9.43
CA GLU A 379 12.79 15.21 8.30
C GLU A 379 13.75 14.03 8.12
N LEU A 380 13.85 13.53 6.90
CA LEU A 380 14.75 12.42 6.55
C LEU A 380 15.19 12.51 5.09
N GLU A 381 16.21 11.75 4.75
CA GLU A 381 16.64 11.52 3.38
C GLU A 381 16.50 10.06 3.04
N VAL A 382 16.07 9.75 1.84
CA VAL A 382 15.89 8.37 1.40
C VAL A 382 16.62 8.09 0.10
N SER A 383 17.21 6.90 0.02
CA SER A 383 17.87 6.41 -1.19
C SER A 383 16.88 5.90 -2.22
N LYS A 384 17.35 5.65 -3.45
CA LYS A 384 16.61 4.92 -4.46
C LYS A 384 16.19 3.55 -3.95
N PRO A 385 14.94 3.08 -4.24
CA PRO A 385 14.53 1.72 -3.97
C PRO A 385 15.42 0.71 -4.70
N GLN A 386 15.82 -0.36 -4.01
CA GLN A 386 16.62 -1.45 -4.57
C GLN A 386 15.94 -2.78 -4.28
N VAL A 387 15.95 -3.69 -5.27
CA VAL A 387 15.42 -5.04 -5.08
C VAL A 387 16.35 -5.87 -4.19
N ILE A 388 15.76 -6.75 -3.41
CA ILE A 388 16.49 -7.67 -2.54
C ILE A 388 16.84 -8.92 -3.36
N PHE A 389 18.13 -9.13 -3.62
CA PHE A 389 18.63 -10.34 -4.27
C PHE A 389 18.74 -11.47 -3.25
N LYS A 390 18.49 -12.70 -3.71
CA LYS A 390 18.69 -13.93 -2.94
C LYS A 390 19.65 -14.86 -3.65
N GLU A 391 20.38 -15.67 -2.90
CA GLU A 391 21.15 -16.78 -3.45
C GLU A 391 20.33 -18.06 -3.27
N ILE A 392 19.92 -18.66 -4.38
CA ILE A 392 19.13 -19.90 -4.40
C ILE A 392 19.93 -20.92 -5.19
N ASN A 393 20.28 -22.05 -4.55
CA ASN A 393 21.11 -23.10 -5.14
C ASN A 393 22.46 -22.60 -5.71
N GLY A 394 23.10 -21.63 -5.04
CA GLY A 394 24.37 -21.05 -5.49
C GLY A 394 24.26 -20.07 -6.67
N GLN A 395 23.05 -19.70 -7.06
CA GLN A 395 22.77 -18.75 -8.13
C GLN A 395 22.12 -17.48 -7.58
N LYS A 396 22.60 -16.32 -8.03
CA LYS A 396 21.98 -15.03 -7.72
C LYS A 396 20.60 -14.95 -8.37
N CYS A 397 19.57 -14.77 -7.56
CA CYS A 397 18.17 -14.64 -7.98
C CYS A 397 17.62 -13.27 -7.61
N GLU A 398 16.66 -12.80 -8.40
CA GLU A 398 15.95 -11.55 -8.22
C GLU A 398 14.44 -11.77 -8.18
N PRO A 399 13.67 -10.89 -7.49
CA PRO A 399 12.22 -11.00 -7.43
C PRO A 399 11.63 -10.78 -8.82
N LEU A 400 10.68 -11.64 -9.19
CA LEU A 400 9.96 -11.64 -10.45
C LEU A 400 8.49 -11.27 -10.20
N GLU A 401 7.95 -10.40 -11.05
CA GLU A 401 6.58 -9.93 -11.00
C GLU A 401 5.81 -10.37 -12.26
N ARG A 402 4.53 -10.69 -12.09
CA ARG A 402 3.57 -10.78 -13.18
C ARG A 402 2.97 -9.40 -13.38
N LEU A 403 3.24 -8.82 -14.51
CA LEU A 403 2.79 -7.48 -14.90
C LEU A 403 1.61 -7.62 -15.86
N THR A 404 0.50 -6.98 -15.56
CA THR A 404 -0.65 -6.85 -16.46
C THR A 404 -0.80 -5.38 -16.86
N ILE A 405 -0.90 -5.13 -18.15
CA ILE A 405 -1.07 -3.80 -18.72
C ILE A 405 -2.31 -3.80 -19.62
N GLU A 406 -3.14 -2.78 -19.45
CA GLU A 406 -4.28 -2.52 -20.31
C GLU A 406 -4.15 -1.13 -20.93
N VAL A 407 -4.10 -1.06 -22.27
CA VAL A 407 -3.94 0.19 -23.02
C VAL A 407 -4.79 0.18 -24.27
N PRO A 408 -5.23 1.34 -24.78
CA PRO A 408 -5.77 1.44 -26.13
C PRO A 408 -4.79 0.87 -27.16
N GLN A 409 -5.31 0.20 -28.19
CA GLN A 409 -4.50 -0.51 -29.21
C GLN A 409 -3.41 0.36 -29.85
N GLU A 410 -3.64 1.67 -29.97
CA GLU A 410 -2.69 2.62 -30.54
C GLU A 410 -1.37 2.74 -29.74
N PHE A 411 -1.39 2.43 -28.42
CA PHE A 411 -0.22 2.54 -27.53
C PHE A 411 0.55 1.22 -27.35
N MET A 412 0.06 0.11 -27.89
CA MET A 412 0.67 -1.21 -27.75
C MET A 412 2.16 -1.21 -28.14
N GLY A 413 2.49 -0.60 -29.29
CA GLY A 413 3.89 -0.55 -29.77
C GLY A 413 4.82 0.18 -28.81
N ALA A 414 4.38 1.30 -28.26
CA ALA A 414 5.15 2.08 -27.30
C ALA A 414 5.37 1.35 -25.96
N VAL A 415 4.36 0.60 -25.50
CA VAL A 415 4.48 -0.26 -24.31
C VAL A 415 5.51 -1.36 -24.52
N MET A 416 5.48 -2.03 -25.67
CA MET A 416 6.44 -3.07 -26.02
C MET A 416 7.88 -2.52 -26.10
N GLU A 417 8.04 -1.33 -26.67
CA GLU A 417 9.34 -0.65 -26.75
C GLU A 417 9.88 -0.29 -25.36
N GLY A 418 9.03 0.18 -24.43
CA GLY A 418 9.42 0.48 -23.06
C GLY A 418 9.79 -0.75 -22.21
N LEU A 419 9.13 -1.88 -22.46
CA LEU A 419 9.33 -3.11 -21.67
C LEU A 419 10.52 -3.96 -22.13
N GLY A 420 10.89 -3.90 -23.40
CA GLY A 420 12.01 -4.69 -23.94
C GLY A 420 13.33 -4.51 -23.18
N PRO A 421 13.85 -3.28 -23.00
CA PRO A 421 15.07 -3.03 -22.23
C PRO A 421 14.98 -3.46 -20.77
N ARG A 422 13.76 -3.51 -20.21
CA ARG A 422 13.45 -3.86 -18.81
C ARG A 422 13.38 -5.36 -18.55
N LYS A 423 13.72 -6.19 -19.56
CA LYS A 423 13.75 -7.66 -19.49
C LYS A 423 12.39 -8.30 -19.23
N ALA A 424 11.33 -7.65 -19.67
CA ALA A 424 9.99 -8.22 -19.63
C ALA A 424 9.84 -9.31 -20.70
N GLU A 425 9.22 -10.42 -20.34
CA GLU A 425 8.87 -11.55 -21.21
C GLU A 425 7.36 -11.63 -21.32
N MET A 426 6.82 -11.55 -22.53
CA MET A 426 5.37 -11.61 -22.77
C MET A 426 4.83 -13.01 -22.46
N ILE A 427 3.76 -13.08 -21.69
CA ILE A 427 3.03 -14.30 -21.38
C ILE A 427 1.81 -14.43 -22.29
N SER A 428 0.96 -13.40 -22.34
CA SER A 428 -0.26 -13.37 -23.14
C SER A 428 -0.59 -11.98 -23.66
N MET A 429 -1.39 -11.91 -24.69
CA MET A 429 -1.90 -10.67 -25.27
C MET A 429 -3.30 -10.93 -25.84
N GLU A 430 -4.27 -10.14 -25.42
CA GLU A 430 -5.68 -10.27 -25.79
C GLU A 430 -6.25 -8.90 -26.15
N GLU A 431 -7.14 -8.86 -27.14
CA GLU A 431 -7.87 -7.65 -27.48
C GLU A 431 -9.27 -7.72 -26.87
N LEU A 432 -9.61 -6.71 -26.06
CA LEU A 432 -10.90 -6.56 -25.39
C LEU A 432 -11.48 -5.19 -25.70
N ALA A 433 -12.54 -5.13 -26.50
CA ALA A 433 -13.31 -3.91 -26.78
C ALA A 433 -12.47 -2.68 -27.21
N GLY A 434 -11.40 -2.90 -28.01
CA GLY A 434 -10.50 -1.84 -28.50
C GLY A 434 -9.35 -1.50 -27.54
N TYR A 435 -9.24 -2.21 -26.42
CA TYR A 435 -8.10 -2.18 -25.52
C TYR A 435 -7.27 -3.47 -25.69
N MET A 436 -5.97 -3.32 -25.54
CA MET A 436 -5.03 -4.45 -25.51
C MET A 436 -4.69 -4.75 -24.05
N LYS A 437 -5.05 -5.96 -23.62
CA LYS A 437 -4.59 -6.53 -22.35
C LYS A 437 -3.36 -7.37 -22.61
N MET A 438 -2.26 -7.06 -21.95
CA MET A 438 -0.98 -7.72 -22.11
C MET A 438 -0.45 -8.17 -20.77
N GLU A 439 0.04 -9.40 -20.69
CA GLU A 439 0.66 -9.94 -19.50
C GLU A 439 2.14 -10.26 -19.74
N PHE A 440 2.97 -9.91 -18.77
CA PHE A 440 4.41 -10.10 -18.83
C PHE A 440 4.95 -10.70 -17.53
N SER A 441 6.03 -11.43 -17.64
CA SER A 441 6.92 -11.77 -16.52
C SER A 441 8.11 -10.82 -16.54
N ILE A 442 8.30 -10.03 -15.49
CA ILE A 442 9.31 -8.96 -15.43
C ILE A 442 10.07 -8.98 -14.10
N PRO A 443 11.40 -8.77 -14.07
CA PRO A 443 12.10 -8.49 -12.83
C PRO A 443 11.53 -7.26 -12.10
N ALA A 444 11.31 -7.34 -10.78
CA ALA A 444 10.73 -6.24 -10.01
C ALA A 444 11.47 -4.89 -10.20
N ARG A 445 12.81 -4.92 -10.36
CA ARG A 445 13.61 -3.72 -10.66
C ARG A 445 13.30 -3.10 -12.04
N GLY A 446 12.71 -3.87 -12.97
CA GLY A 446 12.27 -3.37 -14.27
C GLY A 446 10.98 -2.55 -14.17
N LEU A 447 10.23 -2.67 -13.08
CA LEU A 447 9.00 -1.89 -12.84
C LEU A 447 9.29 -0.51 -12.24
N ILE A 448 10.46 -0.33 -11.60
CA ILE A 448 10.83 0.95 -11.00
C ILE A 448 10.82 2.04 -12.07
N GLY A 449 9.98 3.06 -11.87
CA GLY A 449 9.78 4.18 -12.80
C GLY A 449 8.94 3.88 -14.05
N PHE A 450 8.54 2.63 -14.30
CA PHE A 450 7.79 2.28 -15.51
C PHE A 450 6.34 2.79 -15.47
N ARG A 451 5.72 2.88 -14.31
CA ARG A 451 4.34 3.37 -14.16
C ARG A 451 4.18 4.79 -14.69
N ASN A 452 5.08 5.69 -14.32
CA ASN A 452 5.05 7.08 -14.79
C ASN A 452 5.36 7.20 -16.29
N GLU A 453 6.27 6.38 -16.79
CA GLU A 453 6.57 6.27 -18.21
C GLU A 453 5.33 5.81 -19.00
N LEU A 454 4.65 4.75 -18.53
CA LEU A 454 3.42 4.26 -19.14
C LEU A 454 2.33 5.33 -19.18
N LEU A 455 2.04 5.97 -18.04
CA LEU A 455 1.02 7.02 -17.96
C LEU A 455 1.32 8.19 -18.89
N THR A 456 2.59 8.60 -19.00
CA THR A 456 3.03 9.66 -19.92
C THR A 456 2.83 9.24 -21.37
N THR A 457 3.29 8.04 -21.73
CA THR A 457 3.23 7.48 -23.08
C THR A 457 1.79 7.27 -23.54
N THR A 458 0.92 6.80 -22.65
CA THR A 458 -0.49 6.50 -22.93
C THR A 458 -1.43 7.68 -22.65
N ARG A 459 -0.90 8.88 -22.38
CA ARG A 459 -1.68 10.09 -22.04
C ARG A 459 -2.63 9.88 -20.86
N GLY A 460 -2.22 9.05 -19.89
CA GLY A 460 -2.99 8.75 -18.70
C GLY A 460 -4.04 7.65 -18.84
N THR A 461 -4.19 7.02 -20.02
CA THR A 461 -5.19 5.97 -20.27
C THR A 461 -4.70 4.55 -19.94
N GLY A 462 -3.38 4.38 -19.79
CA GLY A 462 -2.79 3.07 -19.48
C GLY A 462 -3.02 2.66 -18.05
N ILE A 463 -3.42 1.41 -17.86
CA ILE A 463 -3.62 0.79 -16.57
C ILE A 463 -2.52 -0.25 -16.37
N LEU A 464 -1.89 -0.27 -15.19
CA LEU A 464 -0.78 -1.17 -14.86
C LEU A 464 -1.02 -1.81 -13.50
N TYR A 465 -0.88 -3.14 -13.48
CA TYR A 465 -0.91 -3.95 -12.26
C TYR A 465 0.24 -4.93 -12.25
N HIS A 466 0.76 -5.22 -11.08
CA HIS A 466 1.78 -6.25 -10.92
C HIS A 466 1.57 -7.04 -9.64
N VAL A 467 2.01 -8.30 -9.64
CA VAL A 467 1.91 -9.23 -8.52
C VAL A 467 3.20 -10.05 -8.46
N PHE A 468 3.75 -10.18 -7.25
CA PHE A 468 4.94 -11.00 -7.03
C PHE A 468 4.69 -12.48 -7.40
N GLN A 469 5.57 -13.06 -8.23
CA GLN A 469 5.52 -14.46 -8.66
C GLN A 469 6.49 -15.38 -7.93
N GLY A 470 7.59 -14.82 -7.42
CA GLY A 470 8.67 -15.60 -6.83
C GLY A 470 10.04 -15.03 -7.16
N TYR A 471 11.06 -15.85 -7.06
CA TYR A 471 12.45 -15.50 -7.42
C TYR A 471 12.90 -16.26 -8.65
N ALA A 472 13.57 -15.57 -9.57
CA ALA A 472 14.15 -16.13 -10.78
C ALA A 472 15.64 -15.76 -10.88
N PRO A 473 16.43 -16.50 -11.67
CA PRO A 473 17.81 -16.14 -11.94
C PRO A 473 17.96 -14.71 -12.46
N TYR A 474 19.01 -14.02 -12.02
CA TYR A 474 19.30 -12.65 -12.43
C TYR A 474 19.38 -12.51 -13.96
N LYS A 475 18.54 -11.65 -14.55
CA LYS A 475 18.41 -11.47 -16.01
C LYS A 475 19.39 -10.45 -16.62
N GLY A 476 20.48 -10.10 -15.91
CA GLY A 476 21.47 -9.12 -16.37
C GLY A 476 21.04 -7.68 -16.11
N ASP A 477 21.84 -6.70 -16.50
CA ASP A 477 21.60 -5.29 -16.21
C ASP A 477 20.38 -4.73 -16.95
N ILE A 478 19.64 -3.88 -16.25
CA ILE A 478 18.53 -3.08 -16.80
C ILE A 478 19.02 -1.63 -16.81
N PRO A 479 18.93 -0.93 -17.96
CA PRO A 479 19.33 0.46 -18.04
C PRO A 479 18.42 1.31 -17.11
N GLY A 480 19.05 2.09 -16.24
CA GLY A 480 18.35 3.11 -15.45
C GLY A 480 18.12 4.39 -16.24
N ARG A 481 17.82 5.49 -15.55
CA ARG A 481 17.74 6.82 -16.15
C ARG A 481 19.05 7.14 -16.89
N THR A 482 18.95 7.43 -18.16
CA THR A 482 20.13 7.72 -19.02
C THR A 482 20.54 9.18 -18.95
N ARG A 483 19.59 10.09 -18.67
CA ARG A 483 19.85 11.53 -18.60
C ARG A 483 20.44 11.93 -17.26
N GLY A 484 21.39 12.88 -17.31
CA GLY A 484 22.03 13.43 -16.11
C GLY A 484 21.15 14.44 -15.36
N SER A 485 21.61 14.90 -14.23
CA SER A 485 20.97 15.91 -13.39
C SER A 485 21.56 17.29 -13.63
N LEU A 486 20.73 18.33 -13.60
CA LEU A 486 21.16 19.71 -13.45
C LEU A 486 21.29 20.01 -11.95
N VAL A 487 22.53 20.26 -11.50
CA VAL A 487 22.86 20.36 -10.07
C VAL A 487 23.28 21.79 -9.76
N ALA A 488 22.65 22.39 -8.74
CA ALA A 488 23.05 23.71 -8.25
C ALA A 488 24.45 23.63 -7.63
N PHE A 489 25.36 24.51 -8.03
CA PHE A 489 26.71 24.60 -7.42
C PHE A 489 26.87 25.80 -6.47
N GLU A 490 25.84 26.63 -6.31
CA GLU A 490 25.81 27.78 -5.45
C GLU A 490 24.51 27.79 -4.63
N SER A 491 24.61 28.18 -3.37
CA SER A 491 23.44 28.35 -2.50
C SER A 491 22.87 29.76 -2.65
N GLY A 492 21.53 29.87 -2.65
CA GLY A 492 20.86 31.15 -2.77
C GLY A 492 19.41 30.99 -3.24
N THR A 493 18.81 32.08 -3.71
CA THR A 493 17.44 32.09 -4.23
C THR A 493 17.47 32.05 -5.75
N THR A 494 16.71 31.17 -6.38
CA THR A 494 16.56 31.06 -7.83
C THR A 494 16.01 32.35 -8.42
N THR A 495 16.54 32.76 -9.57
CA THR A 495 16.06 33.94 -10.30
C THR A 495 15.53 33.54 -11.67
N ALA A 496 14.57 34.29 -12.19
CA ALA A 496 14.06 34.05 -13.57
C ALA A 496 15.21 34.11 -14.59
N TYR A 497 16.17 35.01 -14.43
CA TYR A 497 17.34 35.10 -15.31
C TYR A 497 18.28 33.90 -15.18
N GLY A 498 18.54 33.43 -13.94
CA GLY A 498 19.35 32.25 -13.68
C GLY A 498 18.74 31.00 -14.29
N LEU A 499 17.45 30.77 -14.04
CA LEU A 499 16.72 29.62 -14.59
C LEU A 499 16.64 29.68 -16.12
N ASN A 500 16.36 30.85 -16.72
CA ASN A 500 16.32 31.00 -18.17
C ASN A 500 17.66 30.67 -18.83
N SER A 501 18.78 30.94 -18.17
CA SER A 501 20.11 30.60 -18.68
C SER A 501 20.40 29.08 -18.68
N VAL A 502 19.56 28.28 -18.03
CA VAL A 502 19.69 26.84 -17.89
C VAL A 502 18.67 26.09 -18.76
N LEU A 503 17.61 26.76 -19.27
CA LEU A 503 16.53 26.12 -20.04
C LEU A 503 17.01 25.33 -21.25
N ASP A 504 18.00 25.84 -22.00
CA ASP A 504 18.59 25.14 -23.16
C ASP A 504 19.34 23.85 -22.77
N ARG A 505 19.55 23.62 -21.47
CA ARG A 505 20.30 22.47 -20.95
C ARG A 505 19.39 21.32 -20.53
N GLY A 506 18.10 21.60 -20.27
CA GLY A 506 17.18 20.57 -19.84
C GLY A 506 15.87 21.07 -19.27
N GLU A 507 15.10 20.15 -18.67
CA GLU A 507 13.83 20.42 -18.02
C GLU A 507 14.05 20.86 -16.56
N LEU A 508 13.38 21.93 -16.14
CA LEU A 508 13.50 22.48 -14.80
C LEU A 508 12.44 21.91 -13.84
N PHE A 509 12.82 21.79 -12.56
CA PHE A 509 11.94 21.32 -11.48
C PHE A 509 11.51 22.41 -10.51
N LEU A 510 12.12 23.59 -10.61
CA LEU A 510 11.91 24.71 -9.69
C LEU A 510 11.43 25.96 -10.41
N GLU A 511 10.63 26.73 -9.68
CA GLU A 511 10.18 28.07 -10.07
C GLU A 511 11.18 29.15 -9.58
N PRO A 512 11.10 30.39 -10.11
CA PRO A 512 11.85 31.51 -9.54
C PRO A 512 11.41 31.81 -8.10
N GLY A 513 12.36 32.24 -7.27
CA GLY A 513 12.10 32.60 -5.86
C GLY A 513 12.26 31.44 -4.87
N VAL A 514 12.63 30.25 -5.34
CA VAL A 514 12.88 29.08 -4.48
C VAL A 514 14.32 29.11 -3.96
N GLU A 515 14.51 28.85 -2.67
CA GLU A 515 15.85 28.69 -2.09
C GLU A 515 16.47 27.35 -2.52
N VAL A 516 17.75 27.38 -2.86
CA VAL A 516 18.55 26.20 -3.25
C VAL A 516 19.88 26.20 -2.53
N TYR A 517 20.49 25.02 -2.43
CA TYR A 517 21.82 24.83 -1.87
C TYR A 517 22.74 24.06 -2.83
N GLU A 518 24.07 24.13 -2.60
CA GLU A 518 25.05 23.38 -3.38
C GLU A 518 24.76 21.88 -3.32
N GLY A 519 24.66 21.23 -4.47
CA GLY A 519 24.34 19.80 -4.60
C GLY A 519 22.85 19.48 -4.75
N MET A 520 21.95 20.46 -4.64
CA MET A 520 20.53 20.29 -4.90
C MET A 520 20.27 20.10 -6.40
N ILE A 521 19.42 19.16 -6.76
CA ILE A 521 19.01 18.89 -8.14
C ILE A 521 17.86 19.84 -8.50
N ILE A 522 18.02 20.58 -9.58
CA ILE A 522 17.07 21.60 -10.02
C ILE A 522 16.44 21.30 -11.39
N GLY A 523 16.87 20.22 -12.04
CA GLY A 523 16.35 19.84 -13.35
C GLY A 523 16.99 18.57 -13.88
N GLU A 524 16.46 18.09 -15.00
CA GLU A 524 16.98 16.96 -15.79
C GLU A 524 17.79 17.50 -16.98
N ASN A 525 19.02 17.01 -17.18
CA ASN A 525 19.87 17.40 -18.29
C ASN A 525 19.38 16.70 -19.59
N THR A 526 19.51 17.35 -20.74
CA THR A 526 19.31 16.71 -22.05
C THR A 526 20.40 15.71 -22.40
N ARG A 527 21.55 15.75 -21.72
CA ARG A 527 22.70 14.84 -21.91
C ARG A 527 22.79 13.82 -20.77
N ASP A 528 23.54 12.76 -21.01
CA ASP A 528 23.70 11.65 -20.05
C ASP A 528 24.53 12.02 -18.82
N GLN A 529 25.26 13.12 -18.83
CA GLN A 529 26.13 13.54 -17.73
C GLN A 529 25.48 14.63 -16.88
N ASP A 530 25.75 14.57 -15.58
CA ASP A 530 25.39 15.66 -14.67
C ASP A 530 26.05 16.96 -15.06
N MET A 531 25.34 18.05 -14.85
CA MET A 531 25.84 19.39 -15.13
C MET A 531 25.64 20.31 -13.94
N ASP A 532 26.72 20.90 -13.46
CA ASP A 532 26.65 21.94 -12.44
C ASP A 532 26.23 23.27 -13.06
N VAL A 533 25.19 23.90 -12.50
CA VAL A 533 24.59 25.13 -13.01
C VAL A 533 24.33 26.15 -11.89
N ASN A 534 24.24 27.42 -12.24
CA ASN A 534 23.91 28.50 -11.29
C ASN A 534 22.50 29.05 -11.53
N PRO A 535 21.49 28.58 -10.77
CA PRO A 535 20.11 29.09 -10.87
C PRO A 535 19.90 30.43 -10.17
N CYS A 536 20.87 30.86 -9.35
CA CYS A 536 20.81 32.10 -8.52
C CYS A 536 21.39 33.33 -9.23
N LYS A 537 21.87 33.16 -10.49
CA LYS A 537 22.54 34.23 -11.23
C LYS A 537 21.62 35.42 -11.44
N LYS A 538 22.05 36.61 -11.02
CA LYS A 538 21.33 37.85 -11.21
C LYS A 538 21.77 38.53 -12.52
N LYS A 539 20.85 39.23 -13.18
CA LYS A 539 21.16 40.04 -14.35
C LYS A 539 21.96 41.27 -13.89
N HIS A 540 23.19 41.46 -14.40
CA HIS A 540 23.92 42.70 -14.18
C HIS A 540 23.32 43.81 -15.05
N LEU A 541 22.82 44.85 -14.45
CA LEU A 541 22.37 46.06 -15.14
C LEU A 541 23.60 46.78 -15.71
N THR A 542 23.86 46.65 -17.01
CA THR A 542 25.02 47.24 -17.68
C THR A 542 24.72 48.54 -18.41
N ASN A 543 23.45 48.96 -18.55
CA ASN A 543 23.12 50.20 -19.26
C ASN A 543 21.74 50.76 -18.86
N THR A 544 21.71 52.04 -18.43
CA THR A 544 20.50 52.78 -18.06
C THR A 544 19.55 53.07 -19.22
N ARG A 545 19.98 52.93 -20.47
CA ARG A 545 19.13 53.16 -21.67
C ARG A 545 18.28 51.99 -22.08
N ALA A 546 18.53 50.76 -21.59
CA ALA A 546 17.79 49.55 -21.96
C ALA A 546 16.79 49.10 -20.88
N SER A 547 16.66 49.82 -19.77
CA SER A 547 15.82 49.44 -18.62
C SER A 547 14.30 49.49 -18.91
N GLY A 548 13.89 50.10 -20.00
CA GLY A 548 12.47 50.22 -20.40
C GLY A 548 11.96 49.14 -21.35
N SER A 549 12.83 48.26 -21.86
CA SER A 549 12.48 47.20 -22.81
C SER A 549 12.70 45.76 -22.32
N ASP A 550 12.87 45.56 -21.02
CA ASP A 550 12.97 44.22 -20.45
C ASP A 550 11.59 43.56 -20.44
N ASP A 551 11.29 42.82 -21.51
CA ASP A 551 10.18 41.86 -21.47
C ASP A 551 10.35 40.91 -20.29
N ALA A 552 9.27 40.72 -19.51
CA ALA A 552 9.29 39.77 -18.40
C ALA A 552 9.65 38.39 -18.95
N ILE A 553 10.73 37.80 -18.41
CA ILE A 553 11.17 36.45 -18.79
C ILE A 553 10.05 35.47 -18.46
N LYS A 554 9.41 34.91 -19.48
CA LYS A 554 8.40 33.85 -19.34
C LYS A 554 9.12 32.52 -19.34
N LEU A 555 9.12 31.85 -18.21
CA LEU A 555 9.61 30.47 -18.08
C LEU A 555 8.48 29.49 -18.39
N PRO A 556 8.75 28.35 -19.04
CA PRO A 556 7.79 27.26 -19.16
C PRO A 556 7.45 26.72 -17.74
N PRO A 557 6.30 26.05 -17.58
CA PRO A 557 5.96 25.40 -16.32
C PRO A 557 7.02 24.36 -15.95
N CYS A 558 7.45 24.36 -14.69
CA CYS A 558 8.41 23.37 -14.18
C CYS A 558 7.71 22.04 -13.89
N ARG A 559 8.46 20.94 -14.01
CA ARG A 559 7.99 19.60 -13.62
C ARG A 559 7.97 19.52 -12.09
N LYS A 560 6.81 19.24 -11.50
CA LYS A 560 6.66 19.00 -10.05
C LYS A 560 6.62 17.51 -9.80
N PHE A 561 7.26 17.09 -8.72
CA PHE A 561 7.30 15.69 -8.30
C PHE A 561 6.44 15.44 -7.08
N THR A 562 5.73 14.31 -7.10
CA THR A 562 5.24 13.64 -5.89
C THR A 562 6.40 12.89 -5.23
N LEU A 563 6.21 12.38 -4.03
CA LEU A 563 7.21 11.55 -3.35
C LEU A 563 7.60 10.34 -4.21
N GLU A 564 6.62 9.61 -4.71
CA GLU A 564 6.82 8.43 -5.56
C GLU A 564 7.61 8.80 -6.83
N GLY A 565 7.18 9.86 -7.52
CA GLY A 565 7.86 10.32 -8.72
C GLY A 565 9.32 10.72 -8.47
N ALA A 566 9.63 11.29 -7.30
CA ALA A 566 11.00 11.62 -6.93
C ALA A 566 11.83 10.36 -6.64
N LEU A 567 11.27 9.38 -5.94
CA LEU A 567 11.92 8.10 -5.62
C LEU A 567 12.25 7.28 -6.87
N GLU A 568 11.34 7.27 -7.84
CA GLU A 568 11.53 6.60 -9.12
C GLU A 568 12.58 7.32 -10.00
N TRP A 569 12.63 8.66 -9.91
CA TRP A 569 13.48 9.47 -10.78
C TRP A 569 14.95 9.46 -10.38
N ILE A 570 15.28 9.43 -9.07
CA ILE A 570 16.67 9.51 -8.59
C ILE A 570 17.54 8.33 -9.03
N ASN A 571 18.84 8.57 -9.14
CA ASN A 571 19.87 7.55 -9.36
C ASN A 571 20.51 7.12 -8.04
N ASP A 572 21.41 6.10 -8.11
CA ASP A 572 22.07 5.50 -6.94
C ASP A 572 22.98 6.47 -6.16
N ASP A 573 23.43 7.57 -6.78
CA ASP A 573 24.25 8.61 -6.17
C ASP A 573 23.43 9.84 -5.70
N GLU A 574 22.11 9.69 -5.68
CA GLU A 574 21.15 10.74 -5.35
C GLU A 574 20.26 10.34 -4.17
N LEU A 575 19.72 11.31 -3.48
CA LEU A 575 18.79 11.17 -2.36
C LEU A 575 17.57 12.06 -2.56
N VAL A 576 16.44 11.60 -2.04
CA VAL A 576 15.26 12.45 -1.85
C VAL A 576 15.27 12.95 -0.41
N GLU A 577 15.33 14.26 -0.23
CA GLU A 577 15.12 14.94 1.03
C GLU A 577 13.62 15.14 1.24
N VAL A 578 13.09 14.56 2.31
CA VAL A 578 11.68 14.60 2.67
C VAL A 578 11.51 15.36 3.96
N THR A 579 10.70 16.42 3.91
CA THR A 579 10.36 17.27 5.06
C THR A 579 8.84 17.45 5.11
N PRO A 580 8.26 17.94 6.22
CA PRO A 580 6.83 18.22 6.30
C PRO A 580 6.27 19.07 5.16
N GLU A 581 7.02 20.06 4.68
CA GLU A 581 6.58 21.02 3.68
C GLU A 581 7.12 20.75 2.27
N SER A 582 8.28 20.08 2.15
CA SER A 582 9.02 20.00 0.89
C SER A 582 9.51 18.60 0.55
N ILE A 583 9.57 18.31 -0.75
CA ILE A 583 10.28 17.17 -1.34
C ILE A 583 11.34 17.74 -2.26
N ARG A 584 12.62 17.47 -1.96
CA ARG A 584 13.76 17.96 -2.72
C ARG A 584 14.64 16.77 -3.12
N MET A 585 15.28 16.87 -4.27
CA MET A 585 16.25 15.88 -4.72
C MET A 585 17.65 16.47 -4.65
N ARG A 586 18.63 15.68 -4.23
CA ARG A 586 20.02 16.15 -4.11
C ARG A 586 21.03 15.04 -4.42
N LYS A 587 22.25 15.43 -4.70
CA LYS A 587 23.36 14.48 -4.76
C LYS A 587 23.76 14.03 -3.34
N MET A 588 24.17 12.76 -3.18
CA MET A 588 24.73 12.27 -1.91
C MET A 588 25.93 13.11 -1.46
N VAL A 589 26.81 13.42 -2.40
CA VAL A 589 27.96 14.30 -2.17
C VAL A 589 27.61 15.69 -2.65
N LEU A 590 27.35 16.60 -1.70
CA LEU A 590 26.90 17.96 -2.01
C LEU A 590 27.98 18.79 -2.72
N SER A 591 29.21 18.75 -2.20
CA SER A 591 30.30 19.57 -2.73
C SER A 591 30.69 19.18 -4.15
N ARG A 592 30.66 20.17 -5.05
CA ARG A 592 31.11 20.04 -6.44
C ARG A 592 32.53 19.47 -6.54
N GLN A 593 33.46 20.02 -5.74
CA GLN A 593 34.87 19.59 -5.76
C GLN A 593 35.01 18.12 -5.33
N ALA A 594 34.25 17.67 -4.33
CA ALA A 594 34.27 16.29 -3.87
C ALA A 594 33.68 15.33 -4.91
N ARG A 595 32.60 15.72 -5.62
CA ARG A 595 32.04 14.94 -6.74
C ARG A 595 33.06 14.72 -7.86
N TYR A 596 33.77 15.78 -8.29
CA TYR A 596 34.82 15.67 -9.31
C TYR A 596 35.99 14.79 -8.89
N LYS A 597 36.42 14.86 -7.61
CA LYS A 597 37.49 14.01 -7.09
C LYS A 597 37.07 12.54 -7.10
N SER A 598 35.87 12.20 -6.64
CA SER A 598 35.36 10.82 -6.63
C SER A 598 35.18 10.25 -8.04
N ALA A 599 34.71 11.05 -9.00
CA ALA A 599 34.58 10.63 -10.40
C ALA A 599 35.93 10.32 -11.05
N ASN A 600 36.98 11.10 -10.75
CA ASN A 600 38.33 10.85 -11.27
C ASN A 600 38.96 9.60 -10.66
N VAL A 601 38.74 9.30 -9.38
CA VAL A 601 39.20 8.07 -8.73
C VAL A 601 38.56 6.84 -9.37
N LYS A 602 37.25 6.86 -9.65
CA LYS A 602 36.56 5.76 -10.32
C LYS A 602 37.10 5.52 -11.75
N LYS A 603 37.39 6.58 -12.50
CA LYS A 603 37.99 6.46 -13.86
C LYS A 603 39.43 5.92 -13.86
N SER A 604 40.16 6.07 -12.77
CA SER A 604 41.54 5.53 -12.64
C SER A 604 41.58 4.07 -12.16
N GLN A 605 40.44 3.52 -11.72
CA GLN A 605 40.33 2.12 -11.28
C GLN A 605 39.66 1.20 -12.34
N GLN A 606 39.08 1.77 -13.38
CA GLN A 606 38.65 1.08 -14.61
C GLN A 606 39.78 1.08 -15.66
#